data_be4e5467c3c393095173ddf028f5641e
#
_entry.id   be4e5467c3c393095173ddf028f5641e
#
_cell.length_a   1.000
_cell.length_b   1.000
_cell.length_c   1.000
_cell.angle_alpha   90.00
_cell.angle_beta   90.00
_cell.angle_gamma   90.00
#
_symmetry.space_group_name_H-M   'P 1'
#
loop_
_entity.id
_entity.type
_entity.pdbx_description
1 polymer ?
#
loop_
_entity_poly.entity_id
_entity_poly.type
_entity_poly.pdbx_seq_one_letter_code
_entity_poly.pdbx_strand_id
1 'polypeptide(L)'
;MVPPRRAGSLPSMHPLRHVRTIARLALCAGLCAGLGAGCAQIAVLTPARLADTSLARAAATTGWSEATELPRRSEVLAGQLVIRADFPLAEQHRLVRELEALRVDVSQRLDLPVSDEPVHLYLFEDHERYDAFAGRYFPGFPVRRAFFIETDTRLAVFAPWQDRIAEDLRHETTHGYVHAVVPGVPLWLDEGIAEYFELPRGEQGRHADHIAHLAGRLIEGTWRIDIERLESLESAGELSQDHYAESWLWVHWLLHTTPERKRILQDYLADLRRDVKTAPLSARLTHLQGGAVTCNAALRAHLESLSPR
;
A
#
# COMPACT_ATOMS: atom_id res chain seq x y z
N MET A 1 57.65 -33.74 -23.07
CA MET A 1 57.71 -32.84 -21.94
C MET A 1 56.36 -32.10 -21.90
N VAL A 2 55.39 -32.57 -21.10
CA VAL A 2 54.01 -32.08 -21.04
C VAL A 2 53.89 -31.34 -19.70
N PRO A 3 53.38 -30.10 -19.68
CA PRO A 3 53.18 -29.37 -18.41
C PRO A 3 51.92 -29.83 -17.71
N PRO A 4 51.88 -29.73 -16.35
CA PRO A 4 50.77 -30.25 -15.55
C PRO A 4 49.52 -29.34 -15.64
N ARG A 5 48.36 -29.99 -15.61
CA ARG A 5 47.01 -29.36 -15.54
C ARG A 5 46.85 -28.68 -14.19
N ARG A 6 46.46 -27.41 -14.21
CA ARG A 6 46.00 -26.67 -13.03
C ARG A 6 44.61 -27.18 -12.59
N ALA A 7 44.47 -27.45 -11.30
CA ALA A 7 43.24 -27.80 -10.64
C ALA A 7 42.25 -26.64 -10.71
N GLY A 8 41.00 -26.92 -11.10
CA GLY A 8 39.89 -25.97 -11.12
C GLY A 8 39.45 -25.66 -9.69
N SER A 9 39.39 -24.38 -9.37
CA SER A 9 38.79 -23.88 -8.16
C SER A 9 37.25 -24.05 -8.23
N LEU A 10 36.68 -24.66 -7.19
CA LEU A 10 35.26 -24.74 -6.93
C LEU A 10 34.68 -23.34 -6.70
N PRO A 11 33.46 -23.05 -7.18
CA PRO A 11 32.81 -21.78 -6.88
C PRO A 11 32.39 -21.76 -5.40
N SER A 12 32.73 -20.66 -4.73
CA SER A 12 32.33 -20.36 -3.38
C SER A 12 30.81 -20.30 -3.26
N MET A 13 30.25 -21.14 -2.40
CA MET A 13 28.85 -21.04 -1.98
C MET A 13 28.63 -19.69 -1.27
N HIS A 14 27.81 -18.84 -1.83
CA HIS A 14 27.29 -17.66 -1.13
C HIS A 14 26.41 -18.11 0.02
N PRO A 15 26.50 -17.46 1.18
CA PRO A 15 25.61 -17.75 2.30
C PRO A 15 24.16 -17.36 1.93
N LEU A 16 23.24 -18.27 2.24
CA LEU A 16 21.80 -18.05 2.18
C LEU A 16 21.44 -16.77 2.93
N ARG A 17 20.86 -15.81 2.20
CA ARG A 17 20.28 -14.61 2.78
C ARG A 17 19.14 -15.03 3.71
N HIS A 18 19.23 -14.68 4.96
CA HIS A 18 18.11 -14.75 5.89
C HIS A 18 17.06 -13.71 5.46
N VAL A 19 16.06 -14.17 4.76
CA VAL A 19 14.84 -13.39 4.49
C VAL A 19 14.12 -13.22 5.82
N ARG A 20 14.10 -12.00 6.34
CA ARG A 20 13.27 -11.63 7.48
C ARG A 20 11.86 -11.40 6.97
N THR A 21 11.02 -12.42 7.13
CA THR A 21 9.57 -12.28 6.92
C THR A 21 9.03 -11.35 8.01
N ILE A 22 8.51 -10.21 7.60
CA ILE A 22 7.81 -9.25 8.49
C ILE A 22 6.34 -9.31 8.16
N ALA A 23 5.55 -9.78 9.06
CA ALA A 23 4.11 -9.80 8.98
C ALA A 23 3.49 -9.45 10.33
N ARG A 24 2.37 -8.76 10.39
CA ARG A 24 1.83 -8.14 11.61
C ARG A 24 0.30 -8.18 11.68
N LEU A 25 -0.26 -8.56 12.83
CA LEU A 25 -1.69 -8.72 13.13
C LEU A 25 -2.30 -7.59 13.94
N ALA A 26 -3.55 -7.29 13.70
CA ALA A 26 -4.35 -6.54 14.65
C ALA A 26 -5.80 -6.98 14.76
N LEU A 27 -6.22 -7.12 15.99
CA LEU A 27 -7.58 -7.39 16.42
C LEU A 27 -8.13 -6.13 17.08
N CYS A 28 -9.31 -5.65 16.69
CA CYS A 28 -10.11 -4.78 17.54
C CYS A 28 -11.59 -5.12 17.41
N ALA A 29 -12.13 -5.74 18.47
CA ALA A 29 -13.54 -5.78 18.74
C ALA A 29 -13.92 -4.60 19.64
N GLY A 30 -14.85 -3.75 19.21
CA GLY A 30 -15.41 -2.66 20.00
C GLY A 30 -16.90 -2.54 19.78
N LEU A 31 -17.69 -3.15 20.69
CA LEU A 31 -19.13 -2.89 20.84
C LEU A 31 -19.34 -1.50 21.43
N CYS A 32 -20.12 -0.64 20.78
CA CYS A 32 -20.81 0.46 21.44
C CYS A 32 -22.23 0.57 20.90
N ALA A 33 -23.18 0.17 21.75
CA ALA A 33 -24.59 0.50 21.60
C ALA A 33 -24.86 1.89 22.19
N GLY A 34 -25.48 2.79 21.41
CA GLY A 34 -25.93 4.10 21.88
C GLY A 34 -26.90 4.73 20.89
N LEU A 35 -28.19 4.74 21.24
CA LEU A 35 -29.28 5.37 20.51
C LEU A 35 -29.20 6.91 20.57
N GLY A 36 -29.25 7.57 19.41
CA GLY A 36 -29.42 9.02 19.32
C GLY A 36 -29.69 9.45 17.86
N ALA A 37 -30.81 10.12 17.66
CA ALA A 37 -31.42 10.44 16.38
C ALA A 37 -30.63 11.47 15.54
N GLY A 38 -30.59 11.24 14.22
CA GLY A 38 -30.62 12.28 13.21
C GLY A 38 -29.32 12.90 12.79
N CYS A 39 -28.62 12.25 11.88
CA CYS A 39 -27.94 12.77 10.68
C CYS A 39 -27.37 11.53 9.99
N ALA A 40 -27.67 11.36 8.71
CA ALA A 40 -27.07 10.30 7.91
C ALA A 40 -25.57 10.60 7.79
N GLN A 41 -24.79 10.16 8.74
CA GLN A 41 -23.34 10.00 8.58
C GLN A 41 -23.18 8.85 7.62
N ILE A 42 -22.85 9.17 6.38
CA ILE A 42 -22.23 8.21 5.49
C ILE A 42 -20.93 7.83 6.21
N ALA A 43 -20.96 6.70 6.92
CA ALA A 43 -19.75 6.09 7.42
C ALA A 43 -18.95 5.70 6.16
N VAL A 44 -17.98 6.54 5.80
CA VAL A 44 -16.94 6.17 4.84
C VAL A 44 -16.15 5.08 5.55
N LEU A 45 -16.54 3.82 5.27
CA LEU A 45 -15.77 2.65 5.70
C LEU A 45 -14.48 2.65 4.89
N THR A 46 -13.50 3.37 5.38
CA THR A 46 -12.12 3.24 4.87
C THR A 46 -11.70 1.78 5.04
N PRO A 47 -11.16 1.15 4.01
CA PRO A 47 -10.70 -0.22 4.07
C PRO A 47 -9.54 -0.29 5.06
N ALA A 48 -9.79 -0.85 6.25
CA ALA A 48 -8.71 -1.18 7.16
C ALA A 48 -7.87 -2.30 6.53
N ARG A 49 -6.56 -2.15 6.40
CA ARG A 49 -5.66 -3.04 5.66
C ARG A 49 -4.69 -3.76 6.58
N LEU A 50 -4.22 -4.88 6.15
CA LEU A 50 -3.34 -5.73 6.94
C LEU A 50 -1.95 -5.79 6.33
N ALA A 51 -0.97 -5.47 7.13
CA ALA A 51 0.29 -6.18 7.11
C ALA A 51 0.35 -7.02 8.40
N ASP A 52 0.23 -8.35 8.30
CA ASP A 52 0.36 -9.23 9.44
C ASP A 52 1.21 -10.44 9.16
N THR A 53 2.25 -10.66 9.98
CA THR A 53 3.17 -11.79 9.89
C THR A 53 2.49 -13.13 10.05
N SER A 54 1.49 -13.24 10.89
CA SER A 54 0.81 -14.49 11.06
C SER A 54 -0.09 -14.81 9.88
N LEU A 55 -0.67 -13.77 9.24
CA LEU A 55 -1.57 -13.95 8.10
C LEU A 55 -0.81 -14.14 6.78
N ALA A 56 0.26 -13.39 6.52
CA ALA A 56 1.12 -13.71 5.36
C ALA A 56 1.78 -15.10 5.53
N ARG A 57 2.11 -15.49 6.76
CA ARG A 57 2.57 -16.85 7.06
C ARG A 57 1.45 -17.88 6.90
N ALA A 58 0.23 -17.59 7.33
CA ALA A 58 -0.94 -18.41 7.09
C ALA A 58 -1.26 -18.47 5.59
N ALA A 59 -1.22 -17.35 4.88
CA ALA A 59 -1.39 -17.27 3.43
C ALA A 59 -0.33 -18.10 2.67
N ALA A 60 0.92 -18.07 3.10
CA ALA A 60 1.99 -18.90 2.52
C ALA A 60 1.77 -20.40 2.75
N THR A 61 1.03 -20.78 3.80
CA THR A 61 0.79 -22.18 4.19
C THR A 61 -0.57 -22.73 3.75
N THR A 62 -1.52 -21.88 3.35
CA THR A 62 -2.90 -22.30 3.04
C THR A 62 -3.10 -22.88 1.65
N GLY A 63 -2.11 -22.83 0.77
CA GLY A 63 -2.25 -23.34 -0.62
C GLY A 63 -3.25 -22.54 -1.47
N TRP A 64 -3.58 -21.31 -1.11
CA TRP A 64 -4.53 -20.47 -1.84
C TRP A 64 -4.17 -20.29 -3.32
N SER A 65 -2.88 -20.29 -3.65
CA SER A 65 -2.40 -20.14 -5.03
C SER A 65 -2.80 -21.29 -5.96
N GLU A 66 -3.10 -22.46 -5.41
CA GLU A 66 -3.57 -23.64 -6.12
C GLU A 66 -5.10 -23.83 -6.01
N ALA A 67 -5.80 -22.91 -5.33
CA ALA A 67 -7.23 -23.00 -5.08
C ALA A 67 -8.04 -23.06 -6.38
N THR A 68 -8.98 -23.97 -6.46
CA THR A 68 -9.90 -24.10 -7.60
C THR A 68 -10.93 -22.97 -7.66
N GLU A 69 -11.15 -22.31 -6.53
CA GLU A 69 -12.06 -21.20 -6.34
C GLU A 69 -11.52 -19.86 -6.88
N LEU A 70 -10.23 -19.78 -7.21
CA LEU A 70 -9.66 -18.57 -7.82
C LEU A 70 -10.32 -18.24 -9.15
N PRO A 71 -10.52 -16.95 -9.46
CA PRO A 71 -11.01 -16.48 -10.76
C PRO A 71 -10.17 -17.03 -11.92
N ARG A 72 -10.85 -17.63 -12.94
CA ARG A 72 -10.17 -18.29 -14.09
C ARG A 72 -10.91 -18.16 -15.42
N ARG A 73 -12.06 -17.48 -15.46
CA ARG A 73 -12.87 -17.41 -16.69
C ARG A 73 -12.19 -16.57 -17.77
N SER A 74 -11.45 -15.56 -17.40
CA SER A 74 -10.59 -14.81 -18.31
C SER A 74 -9.25 -14.49 -17.66
N GLU A 75 -8.21 -14.41 -18.51
CA GLU A 75 -6.88 -13.95 -18.12
C GLU A 75 -6.44 -12.85 -19.08
N VAL A 76 -5.97 -11.74 -18.53
CA VAL A 76 -5.45 -10.59 -19.25
C VAL A 76 -4.03 -10.31 -18.76
N LEU A 77 -3.08 -10.22 -19.70
CA LEU A 77 -1.71 -9.82 -19.44
C LEU A 77 -1.54 -8.35 -19.87
N ALA A 78 -1.23 -7.48 -18.93
CA ALA A 78 -1.10 -6.05 -19.16
C ALA A 78 0.15 -5.49 -18.44
N GLY A 79 1.25 -5.38 -19.16
CA GLY A 79 2.53 -4.98 -18.60
C GLY A 79 2.97 -5.92 -17.47
N GLN A 80 3.03 -5.44 -16.23
CA GLN A 80 3.39 -6.22 -15.05
C GLN A 80 2.19 -6.99 -14.46
N LEU A 81 0.96 -6.72 -14.94
CA LEU A 81 -0.26 -7.30 -14.37
C LEU A 81 -0.62 -8.62 -15.02
N VAL A 82 -0.97 -9.59 -14.17
CA VAL A 82 -1.61 -10.85 -14.54
C VAL A 82 -3.01 -10.84 -13.92
N ILE A 83 -4.02 -10.45 -14.72
CA ILE A 83 -5.38 -10.24 -14.23
C ILE A 83 -6.22 -11.48 -14.56
N ARG A 84 -6.78 -12.12 -13.54
CA ARG A 84 -7.73 -13.23 -13.67
C ARG A 84 -9.08 -12.82 -13.15
N ALA A 85 -10.12 -13.06 -13.91
CA ALA A 85 -11.49 -12.69 -13.56
C ALA A 85 -12.47 -13.87 -13.71
N ASP A 86 -13.53 -13.87 -12.91
CA ASP A 86 -14.65 -14.82 -12.99
C ASP A 86 -15.66 -14.47 -14.09
N PHE A 87 -15.40 -13.40 -14.82
CA PHE A 87 -16.26 -12.87 -15.88
C PHE A 87 -15.42 -12.52 -17.12
N PRO A 88 -16.03 -12.30 -18.30
CA PRO A 88 -15.29 -11.84 -19.48
C PRO A 88 -14.71 -10.45 -19.25
N LEU A 89 -13.38 -10.33 -19.27
CA LEU A 89 -12.65 -9.06 -19.17
C LEU A 89 -11.86 -8.84 -20.47
N ALA A 90 -12.12 -7.72 -21.14
CA ALA A 90 -11.39 -7.38 -22.36
C ALA A 90 -10.01 -6.75 -22.01
N GLU A 91 -8.98 -7.08 -22.80
CA GLU A 91 -7.64 -6.48 -22.64
C GLU A 91 -7.67 -4.96 -22.72
N GLN A 92 -8.51 -4.39 -23.60
CA GLN A 92 -8.68 -2.94 -23.77
C GLN A 92 -9.67 -2.33 -22.77
N HIS A 93 -10.10 -3.05 -21.75
CA HIS A 93 -11.00 -2.48 -20.75
C HIS A 93 -10.34 -1.24 -20.11
N ARG A 94 -11.13 -0.17 -19.92
CA ARG A 94 -10.60 1.11 -19.40
C ARG A 94 -9.79 0.96 -18.10
N LEU A 95 -10.27 0.08 -17.19
CA LEU A 95 -9.61 -0.19 -15.91
C LEU A 95 -8.24 -0.84 -16.09
N VAL A 96 -8.09 -1.79 -17.01
CA VAL A 96 -6.79 -2.42 -17.31
C VAL A 96 -5.79 -1.36 -17.76
N ARG A 97 -6.16 -0.51 -18.72
CA ARG A 97 -5.31 0.59 -19.19
C ARG A 97 -5.01 1.63 -18.11
N GLU A 98 -5.95 1.87 -17.23
CA GLU A 98 -5.76 2.78 -16.09
C GLU A 98 -4.70 2.25 -15.12
N LEU A 99 -4.75 0.95 -14.80
CA LEU A 99 -3.75 0.31 -13.93
C LEU A 99 -2.36 0.23 -14.59
N GLU A 100 -2.26 -0.01 -15.90
CA GLU A 100 -0.98 0.11 -16.62
C GLU A 100 -0.42 1.53 -16.55
N ALA A 101 -1.27 2.54 -16.73
CA ALA A 101 -0.87 3.94 -16.61
C ALA A 101 -0.47 4.31 -15.17
N LEU A 102 -1.13 3.72 -14.16
CA LEU A 102 -0.77 3.87 -12.75
C LEU A 102 0.67 3.42 -12.46
N ARG A 103 1.10 2.29 -13.06
CA ARG A 103 2.49 1.82 -12.94
C ARG A 103 3.50 2.90 -13.34
N VAL A 104 3.23 3.58 -14.45
CA VAL A 104 4.08 4.66 -14.94
C VAL A 104 4.07 5.85 -13.99
N ASP A 105 2.91 6.21 -13.48
CA ASP A 105 2.77 7.33 -12.53
C ASP A 105 3.50 7.05 -11.21
N VAL A 106 3.37 5.85 -10.65
CA VAL A 106 4.09 5.41 -9.44
C VAL A 106 5.60 5.48 -9.67
N SER A 107 6.09 4.87 -10.76
CA SER A 107 7.51 4.89 -11.11
C SER A 107 8.06 6.31 -11.25
N GLN A 108 7.39 7.18 -12.00
CA GLN A 108 7.88 8.54 -12.27
C GLN A 108 7.79 9.48 -11.07
N ARG A 109 6.72 9.38 -10.27
CA ARG A 109 6.56 10.27 -9.11
C ARG A 109 7.48 9.91 -7.97
N LEU A 110 7.69 8.61 -7.75
CA LEU A 110 8.53 8.10 -6.66
C LEU A 110 9.99 7.85 -7.07
N ASP A 111 10.33 8.05 -8.34
CA ASP A 111 11.66 7.74 -8.92
C ASP A 111 12.06 6.28 -8.68
N LEU A 112 11.13 5.38 -8.88
CA LEU A 112 11.32 3.95 -8.73
C LEU A 112 11.52 3.28 -10.11
N PRO A 113 12.40 2.27 -10.22
CA PRO A 113 12.48 1.48 -11.44
C PRO A 113 11.20 0.69 -11.65
N VAL A 114 10.89 0.37 -12.91
CA VAL A 114 9.85 -0.63 -13.21
C VAL A 114 10.40 -2.02 -12.94
N SER A 115 9.54 -2.90 -12.40
CA SER A 115 9.86 -4.31 -12.16
C SER A 115 9.23 -5.21 -13.21
N ASP A 116 9.85 -6.37 -13.44
CA ASP A 116 9.25 -7.46 -14.23
C ASP A 116 8.56 -8.51 -13.32
N GLU A 117 8.59 -8.34 -12.01
CA GLU A 117 7.89 -9.21 -11.07
C GLU A 117 6.38 -9.08 -11.23
N PRO A 118 5.65 -10.17 -11.56
CA PRO A 118 4.22 -10.07 -11.83
C PRO A 118 3.40 -9.69 -10.58
N VAL A 119 2.46 -8.77 -10.75
CA VAL A 119 1.39 -8.49 -9.78
C VAL A 119 0.13 -9.20 -10.25
N HIS A 120 -0.34 -10.18 -9.47
CA HIS A 120 -1.51 -11.00 -9.79
C HIS A 120 -2.78 -10.37 -9.24
N LEU A 121 -3.74 -10.06 -10.09
CA LEU A 121 -5.06 -9.56 -9.70
C LEU A 121 -6.10 -10.68 -9.87
N TYR A 122 -6.84 -10.99 -8.82
CA TYR A 122 -7.93 -11.94 -8.82
C TYR A 122 -9.26 -11.22 -8.61
N LEU A 123 -10.07 -11.11 -9.68
CA LEU A 123 -11.31 -10.37 -9.72
C LEU A 123 -12.49 -11.34 -9.64
N PHE A 124 -13.13 -11.39 -8.50
CA PHE A 124 -14.32 -12.20 -8.26
C PHE A 124 -15.55 -11.52 -8.86
N GLU A 125 -16.49 -12.29 -9.38
CA GLU A 125 -17.70 -11.76 -10.00
C GLU A 125 -18.56 -10.96 -9.01
N ASP A 126 -18.57 -11.38 -7.73
CA ASP A 126 -19.34 -10.76 -6.65
C ASP A 126 -18.69 -10.94 -5.27
N HIS A 127 -19.31 -10.32 -4.26
CA HIS A 127 -18.88 -10.40 -2.86
C HIS A 127 -19.04 -11.81 -2.27
N GLU A 128 -20.06 -12.57 -2.64
CA GLU A 128 -20.31 -13.89 -2.05
C GLU A 128 -19.13 -14.84 -2.34
N ARG A 129 -18.67 -14.86 -3.59
CA ARG A 129 -17.51 -15.66 -4.00
C ARG A 129 -16.22 -15.17 -3.36
N TYR A 130 -16.04 -13.85 -3.30
CA TYR A 130 -14.89 -13.23 -2.66
C TYR A 130 -14.82 -13.55 -1.17
N ASP A 131 -15.91 -13.35 -0.43
CA ASP A 131 -15.98 -13.58 1.01
C ASP A 131 -15.81 -15.08 1.36
N ALA A 132 -16.39 -15.98 0.54
CA ALA A 132 -16.19 -17.42 0.70
C ALA A 132 -14.73 -17.80 0.51
N PHE A 133 -14.05 -17.25 -0.51
CA PHE A 133 -12.63 -17.46 -0.74
C PHE A 133 -11.79 -16.88 0.41
N ALA A 134 -12.00 -15.61 0.77
CA ALA A 134 -11.26 -14.95 1.84
C ALA A 134 -11.45 -15.67 3.19
N GLY A 135 -12.68 -16.03 3.55
CA GLY A 135 -12.96 -16.76 4.78
C GLY A 135 -12.32 -18.16 4.85
N ARG A 136 -12.17 -18.83 3.71
CA ARG A 136 -11.54 -20.15 3.63
C ARG A 136 -10.01 -20.09 3.72
N TYR A 137 -9.39 -19.20 2.95
CA TYR A 137 -7.93 -19.16 2.80
C TYR A 137 -7.24 -18.14 3.70
N PHE A 138 -7.98 -17.18 4.21
CA PHE A 138 -7.49 -16.12 5.09
C PHE A 138 -8.38 -15.98 6.34
N PRO A 139 -8.56 -17.07 7.13
CA PRO A 139 -9.43 -17.03 8.30
C PRO A 139 -8.91 -16.04 9.34
N GLY A 140 -9.79 -15.17 9.82
CA GLY A 140 -9.43 -14.06 10.73
C GLY A 140 -9.06 -12.77 10.03
N PHE A 141 -9.01 -12.74 8.72
CA PHE A 141 -8.93 -11.50 7.95
C PHE A 141 -10.18 -10.67 8.21
N PRO A 142 -10.07 -9.38 8.51
CA PRO A 142 -11.25 -8.53 8.59
C PRO A 142 -11.91 -8.44 7.20
N VAL A 143 -13.24 -8.39 7.19
CA VAL A 143 -14.01 -8.17 5.96
C VAL A 143 -13.54 -6.87 5.29
N ARG A 144 -13.12 -6.97 4.02
CA ARG A 144 -12.54 -5.87 3.25
C ARG A 144 -13.11 -5.81 1.85
N ARG A 145 -13.08 -4.61 1.26
CA ARG A 145 -13.50 -4.40 -0.13
C ARG A 145 -12.51 -5.03 -1.12
N ALA A 146 -11.24 -5.01 -0.80
CA ALA A 146 -10.13 -5.62 -1.52
C ALA A 146 -8.93 -5.78 -0.58
N PHE A 147 -7.94 -6.56 -0.94
CA PHE A 147 -6.68 -6.64 -0.19
C PHE A 147 -5.51 -7.07 -1.07
N PHE A 148 -4.32 -6.60 -0.69
CA PHE A 148 -3.05 -7.03 -1.24
C PHE A 148 -2.34 -8.00 -0.29
N ILE A 149 -1.65 -8.98 -0.86
CA ILE A 149 -0.77 -9.91 -0.14
C ILE A 149 0.57 -10.01 -0.86
N GLU A 150 1.63 -9.90 -0.08
CA GLU A 150 2.97 -10.28 -0.48
C GLU A 150 3.35 -11.60 0.19
N THR A 151 3.85 -12.53 -0.61
CA THR A 151 4.46 -13.79 -0.15
C THR A 151 5.88 -13.89 -0.71
N ASP A 152 6.67 -14.85 -0.24
CA ASP A 152 8.03 -15.08 -0.75
C ASP A 152 8.11 -15.28 -2.28
N THR A 153 6.99 -15.58 -2.92
CA THR A 153 6.96 -15.94 -4.34
C THR A 153 5.92 -15.18 -5.16
N ARG A 154 5.10 -14.32 -4.54
CA ARG A 154 3.97 -13.73 -5.26
C ARG A 154 3.43 -12.44 -4.63
N LEU A 155 3.17 -11.47 -5.48
CA LEU A 155 2.40 -10.27 -5.17
C LEU A 155 0.98 -10.48 -5.69
N ALA A 156 -0.03 -10.42 -4.82
CA ALA A 156 -1.41 -10.75 -5.19
C ALA A 156 -2.43 -9.76 -4.62
N VAL A 157 -3.38 -9.37 -5.46
CA VAL A 157 -4.53 -8.53 -5.12
C VAL A 157 -5.79 -9.33 -5.31
N PHE A 158 -6.71 -9.24 -4.36
CA PHE A 158 -8.01 -9.89 -4.39
C PHE A 158 -9.12 -8.86 -4.24
N ALA A 159 -10.08 -8.84 -5.15
CA ALA A 159 -11.17 -7.88 -5.13
C ALA A 159 -12.45 -8.46 -5.75
N PRO A 160 -13.65 -8.19 -5.17
CA PRO A 160 -14.92 -8.43 -5.82
C PRO A 160 -15.23 -7.32 -6.82
N TRP A 161 -15.93 -7.65 -7.92
CA TRP A 161 -16.39 -6.65 -8.88
C TRP A 161 -17.56 -5.85 -8.29
N GLN A 162 -17.34 -4.55 -8.05
CA GLN A 162 -18.29 -3.67 -7.37
C GLN A 162 -18.14 -2.21 -7.83
N ASP A 163 -19.01 -1.32 -7.34
CA ASP A 163 -19.06 0.09 -7.78
C ASP A 163 -17.75 0.86 -7.57
N ARG A 164 -17.02 0.57 -6.49
CA ARG A 164 -15.74 1.24 -6.18
C ARG A 164 -14.50 0.47 -6.63
N ILE A 165 -14.65 -0.55 -7.46
CA ILE A 165 -13.55 -1.44 -7.88
C ILE A 165 -12.35 -0.68 -8.46
N ALA A 166 -12.56 0.43 -9.17
CA ALA A 166 -11.47 1.19 -9.75
C ALA A 166 -10.57 1.85 -8.68
N GLU A 167 -11.16 2.37 -7.62
CA GLU A 167 -10.46 2.93 -6.47
C GLU A 167 -9.70 1.84 -5.72
N ASP A 168 -10.40 0.75 -5.36
CA ASP A 168 -9.82 -0.39 -4.65
C ASP A 168 -8.64 -0.99 -5.43
N LEU A 169 -8.77 -1.17 -6.74
CA LEU A 169 -7.67 -1.71 -7.54
C LEU A 169 -6.50 -0.73 -7.70
N ARG A 170 -6.74 0.58 -7.84
CA ARG A 170 -5.64 1.54 -7.84
C ARG A 170 -4.85 1.47 -6.54
N HIS A 171 -5.55 1.40 -5.40
CA HIS A 171 -4.93 1.31 -4.10
C HIS A 171 -4.10 0.02 -3.95
N GLU A 172 -4.73 -1.16 -4.08
CA GLU A 172 -4.09 -2.46 -3.86
C GLU A 172 -2.97 -2.74 -4.90
N THR A 173 -3.16 -2.28 -6.15
CA THR A 173 -2.14 -2.44 -7.18
C THR A 173 -0.95 -1.51 -6.93
N THR A 174 -1.15 -0.36 -6.28
CA THR A 174 -0.04 0.51 -5.87
C THR A 174 0.89 -0.20 -4.89
N HIS A 175 0.35 -0.90 -3.88
CA HIS A 175 1.17 -1.77 -3.02
C HIS A 175 1.98 -2.75 -3.86
N GLY A 176 1.34 -3.45 -4.81
CA GLY A 176 2.02 -4.40 -5.69
C GLY A 176 3.18 -3.78 -6.48
N TYR A 177 2.99 -2.59 -7.04
CA TYR A 177 4.04 -1.89 -7.80
C TYR A 177 5.20 -1.41 -6.94
N VAL A 178 4.90 -0.94 -5.72
CA VAL A 178 5.93 -0.48 -4.78
C VAL A 178 6.70 -1.67 -4.20
N HIS A 179 6.02 -2.70 -3.72
CA HIS A 179 6.64 -3.88 -3.11
C HIS A 179 7.48 -4.69 -4.11
N ALA A 180 7.14 -4.68 -5.39
CA ALA A 180 7.96 -5.30 -6.44
C ALA A 180 9.39 -4.74 -6.55
N VAL A 181 9.65 -3.55 -5.97
CA VAL A 181 10.95 -2.86 -6.11
C VAL A 181 11.52 -2.33 -4.79
N VAL A 182 10.68 -2.11 -3.76
CA VAL A 182 11.11 -1.57 -2.46
C VAL A 182 10.71 -2.52 -1.35
N PRO A 183 11.60 -3.38 -0.88
CA PRO A 183 11.29 -4.25 0.25
C PRO A 183 11.18 -3.44 1.55
N GLY A 184 10.22 -3.78 2.39
CA GLY A 184 10.13 -3.27 3.76
C GLY A 184 9.81 -1.78 3.88
N VAL A 185 8.94 -1.26 3.02
CA VAL A 185 8.38 0.08 3.17
C VAL A 185 7.70 0.18 4.55
N PRO A 186 7.95 1.24 5.35
CA PRO A 186 7.22 1.43 6.60
C PRO A 186 5.72 1.50 6.37
N LEU A 187 4.94 0.86 7.24
CA LEU A 187 3.49 0.68 7.10
C LEU A 187 2.76 1.99 6.78
N TRP A 188 3.03 3.05 7.53
CA TRP A 188 2.38 4.34 7.33
C TRP A 188 2.68 4.95 5.95
N LEU A 189 3.91 4.77 5.47
CA LEU A 189 4.34 5.32 4.18
C LEU A 189 3.75 4.52 3.03
N ASP A 190 3.68 3.20 3.15
CA ASP A 190 3.07 2.30 2.19
C ASP A 190 1.58 2.65 2.00
N GLU A 191 0.85 2.77 3.11
CA GLU A 191 -0.55 3.20 3.07
C GLU A 191 -0.72 4.63 2.53
N GLY A 192 0.13 5.57 2.96
CA GLY A 192 0.07 6.95 2.48
C GLY A 192 0.34 7.08 0.97
N ILE A 193 1.20 6.24 0.41
CA ILE A 193 1.43 6.13 -1.03
C ILE A 193 0.21 5.54 -1.72
N ALA A 194 -0.37 4.47 -1.20
CA ALA A 194 -1.55 3.84 -1.76
C ALA A 194 -2.76 4.79 -1.76
N GLU A 195 -3.04 5.47 -0.66
CA GLU A 195 -4.08 6.52 -0.54
C GLU A 195 -3.87 7.69 -1.52
N TYR A 196 -2.62 8.05 -1.80
CA TYR A 196 -2.31 9.07 -2.78
C TYR A 196 -2.64 8.63 -4.22
N PHE A 197 -2.33 7.38 -4.57
CA PHE A 197 -2.52 6.86 -5.92
C PHE A 197 -3.88 6.21 -6.17
N GLU A 198 -4.71 5.98 -5.16
CA GLU A 198 -6.06 5.42 -5.35
C GLU A 198 -7.01 6.36 -6.09
N LEU A 199 -6.69 7.65 -6.10
CA LEU A 199 -7.50 8.66 -6.76
C LEU A 199 -7.29 8.65 -8.29
N PRO A 200 -8.29 9.07 -9.08
CA PRO A 200 -8.14 9.25 -10.51
C PRO A 200 -6.98 10.19 -10.84
N ARG A 201 -6.25 9.92 -11.93
CA ARG A 201 -5.07 10.71 -12.35
C ARG A 201 -5.29 12.23 -12.41
N GLY A 202 -6.51 12.68 -12.73
CA GLY A 202 -6.89 14.09 -12.79
C GLY A 202 -6.88 14.80 -11.43
N GLU A 203 -7.07 14.06 -10.35
CA GLU A 203 -7.13 14.60 -8.98
C GLU A 203 -5.75 14.89 -8.38
N GLN A 204 -4.69 14.43 -9.01
CA GLN A 204 -3.30 14.64 -8.57
C GLN A 204 -3.05 14.25 -7.09
N GLY A 205 -3.72 13.22 -6.62
CA GLY A 205 -3.63 12.75 -5.23
C GLY A 205 -4.35 13.63 -4.21
N ARG A 206 -5.21 14.57 -4.62
CA ARG A 206 -5.97 15.45 -3.73
C ARG A 206 -7.20 14.73 -3.17
N HIS A 207 -7.07 14.14 -2.01
CA HIS A 207 -8.10 13.33 -1.36
C HIS A 207 -9.08 14.19 -0.55
N ALA A 208 -10.25 14.50 -1.12
CA ALA A 208 -11.23 15.41 -0.53
C ALA A 208 -11.73 14.94 0.84
N ASP A 209 -11.96 13.63 1.02
CA ASP A 209 -12.45 13.07 2.27
C ASP A 209 -11.39 13.17 3.38
N HIS A 210 -10.12 12.92 3.08
CA HIS A 210 -9.03 13.08 4.04
C HIS A 210 -8.81 14.54 4.44
N ILE A 211 -8.91 15.47 3.48
CA ILE A 211 -8.85 16.90 3.75
C ILE A 211 -9.96 17.30 4.71
N ALA A 212 -11.20 16.92 4.43
CA ALA A 212 -12.34 17.25 5.28
C ALA A 212 -12.21 16.63 6.68
N HIS A 213 -11.81 15.36 6.75
CA HIS A 213 -11.60 14.64 7.99
C HIS A 213 -10.56 15.33 8.89
N LEU A 214 -9.34 15.54 8.37
CA LEU A 214 -8.25 16.14 9.15
C LEU A 214 -8.54 17.60 9.51
N ALA A 215 -9.16 18.39 8.62
CA ALA A 215 -9.56 19.74 8.91
C ALA A 215 -10.58 19.81 10.06
N GLY A 216 -11.57 18.93 10.07
CA GLY A 216 -12.53 18.79 11.17
C GLY A 216 -11.86 18.45 12.50
N ARG A 217 -11.02 17.40 12.50
CA ARG A 217 -10.27 16.94 13.67
C ARG A 217 -9.31 18.02 14.20
N LEU A 218 -8.73 18.84 13.32
CA LEU A 218 -7.86 19.95 13.69
C LEU A 218 -8.65 21.07 14.40
N ILE A 219 -9.85 21.40 13.89
CA ILE A 219 -10.74 22.41 14.51
C ILE A 219 -11.21 21.93 15.89
N GLU A 220 -11.54 20.67 16.04
CA GLU A 220 -11.95 20.06 17.30
C GLU A 220 -10.81 19.93 18.32
N GLY A 221 -9.55 20.05 17.89
CA GLY A 221 -8.36 19.85 18.73
C GLY A 221 -8.14 18.39 19.12
N THR A 222 -8.74 17.44 18.39
CA THR A 222 -8.72 16.01 18.67
C THR A 222 -7.64 15.25 17.91
N TRP A 223 -6.95 15.89 16.98
CA TRP A 223 -5.83 15.33 16.20
C TRP A 223 -4.60 16.24 16.26
N ARG A 224 -3.43 15.62 16.31
CA ARG A 224 -2.13 16.29 16.26
C ARG A 224 -1.25 15.60 15.24
N ILE A 225 -0.53 16.41 14.47
CA ILE A 225 0.48 15.95 13.51
C ILE A 225 1.64 15.32 14.27
N ASP A 226 1.97 14.07 13.95
CA ASP A 226 3.04 13.33 14.61
C ASP A 226 3.57 12.20 13.72
N ILE A 227 4.61 12.50 12.92
CA ILE A 227 5.22 11.51 12.04
C ILE A 227 5.92 10.40 12.82
N GLU A 228 6.50 10.68 13.98
CA GLU A 228 7.20 9.67 14.79
C GLU A 228 6.20 8.64 15.33
N ARG A 229 4.98 9.07 15.67
CA ARG A 229 3.88 8.16 16.00
C ARG A 229 3.51 7.28 14.80
N LEU A 230 3.41 7.82 13.58
CA LEU A 230 3.15 7.03 12.39
C LEU A 230 4.27 6.02 12.14
N GLU A 231 5.53 6.43 12.30
CA GLU A 231 6.69 5.56 12.14
C GLU A 231 6.77 4.43 13.19
N SER A 232 6.12 4.60 14.34
CA SER A 232 6.06 3.58 15.38
C SER A 232 4.98 2.53 15.16
N LEU A 233 4.08 2.72 14.18
CA LEU A 233 3.03 1.77 13.86
C LEU A 233 3.61 0.53 13.21
N GLU A 234 3.33 -0.60 13.81
CA GLU A 234 3.91 -1.87 13.40
C GLU A 234 2.91 -2.81 12.74
N SER A 235 1.62 -2.59 12.96
CA SER A 235 0.56 -3.44 12.41
C SER A 235 -0.60 -2.63 11.85
N ALA A 236 -1.21 -3.14 10.79
CA ALA A 236 -2.33 -2.44 10.13
C ALA A 236 -3.59 -2.29 11.02
N GLY A 237 -3.72 -3.08 12.07
CA GLY A 237 -4.83 -2.90 12.99
C GLY A 237 -4.64 -1.77 13.99
N GLU A 238 -3.45 -1.20 14.05
CA GLU A 238 -3.20 0.03 14.79
C GLU A 238 -3.61 1.26 13.97
N LEU A 239 -3.79 1.09 12.64
CA LEU A 239 -4.17 2.17 11.75
C LEU A 239 -5.64 2.55 11.95
N SER A 240 -5.86 3.77 12.35
CA SER A 240 -7.18 4.43 12.35
C SER A 240 -7.34 5.28 11.10
N GLN A 241 -8.54 5.82 10.89
CA GLN A 241 -8.79 6.78 9.81
C GLN A 241 -7.89 8.01 9.92
N ASP A 242 -7.59 8.47 11.14
CA ASP A 242 -6.64 9.58 11.35
C ASP A 242 -5.25 9.21 10.80
N HIS A 243 -4.80 7.97 11.01
CA HIS A 243 -3.49 7.51 10.55
C HIS A 243 -3.44 7.40 9.02
N TYR A 244 -4.46 6.87 8.36
CA TYR A 244 -4.54 6.85 6.88
C TYR A 244 -4.51 8.26 6.30
N ALA A 245 -5.36 9.15 6.82
CA ALA A 245 -5.44 10.52 6.35
C ALA A 245 -4.15 11.31 6.60
N GLU A 246 -3.50 11.13 7.76
CA GLU A 246 -2.22 11.76 8.07
C GLU A 246 -1.09 11.22 7.20
N SER A 247 -1.04 9.92 6.96
CA SER A 247 -0.06 9.27 6.07
C SER A 247 -0.21 9.80 4.63
N TRP A 248 -1.43 9.88 4.12
CA TRP A 248 -1.73 10.52 2.85
C TRP A 248 -1.26 11.98 2.82
N LEU A 249 -1.52 12.76 3.87
CA LEU A 249 -1.15 14.18 3.93
C LEU A 249 0.36 14.38 3.87
N TRP A 250 1.15 13.55 4.57
CA TRP A 250 2.61 13.56 4.50
C TRP A 250 3.10 13.25 3.09
N VAL A 251 2.57 12.21 2.44
CA VAL A 251 2.95 11.85 1.06
C VAL A 251 2.59 12.95 0.08
N HIS A 252 1.37 13.50 0.16
CA HIS A 252 0.93 14.60 -0.69
C HIS A 252 1.81 15.84 -0.51
N TRP A 253 2.13 16.21 0.73
CA TRP A 253 3.00 17.34 1.03
C TRP A 253 4.42 17.16 0.48
N LEU A 254 5.00 15.97 0.61
CA LEU A 254 6.31 15.66 0.06
C LEU A 254 6.33 15.75 -1.46
N LEU A 255 5.30 15.28 -2.13
CA LEU A 255 5.25 15.22 -3.59
C LEU A 255 4.89 16.56 -4.26
N HIS A 256 4.17 17.45 -3.56
CA HIS A 256 3.56 18.63 -4.21
C HIS A 256 4.09 19.98 -3.74
N THR A 257 4.93 20.07 -2.72
CA THR A 257 5.29 21.38 -2.18
C THR A 257 6.64 21.92 -2.67
N THR A 258 7.72 21.17 -2.54
CA THR A 258 9.03 21.60 -3.06
C THR A 258 9.82 20.44 -3.67
N PRO A 259 10.71 20.74 -4.65
CA PRO A 259 11.58 19.70 -5.23
C PRO A 259 12.46 19.00 -4.20
N GLU A 260 12.91 19.71 -3.16
CA GLU A 260 13.75 19.16 -2.09
C GLU A 260 13.00 18.10 -1.28
N ARG A 261 11.74 18.38 -0.92
CA ARG A 261 10.88 17.46 -0.18
C ARG A 261 10.59 16.21 -0.99
N LYS A 262 10.26 16.40 -2.28
CA LYS A 262 10.07 15.27 -3.20
C LYS A 262 11.32 14.40 -3.26
N ARG A 263 12.51 15.02 -3.35
CA ARG A 263 13.78 14.28 -3.39
C ARG A 263 14.03 13.51 -2.09
N ILE A 264 13.68 14.06 -0.93
CA ILE A 264 13.81 13.33 0.35
C ILE A 264 13.02 12.02 0.34
N LEU A 265 11.79 12.04 -0.15
CA LEU A 265 10.97 10.83 -0.28
C LEU A 265 11.61 9.84 -1.27
N GLN A 266 12.04 10.32 -2.42
CA GLN A 266 12.67 9.50 -3.46
C GLN A 266 13.99 8.86 -2.96
N ASP A 267 14.84 9.63 -2.31
CA ASP A 267 16.11 9.14 -1.73
C ASP A 267 15.83 8.15 -0.60
N TYR A 268 14.78 8.37 0.20
CA TYR A 268 14.38 7.45 1.26
C TYR A 268 13.96 6.08 0.69
N LEU A 269 13.10 6.07 -0.33
CA LEU A 269 12.69 4.85 -1.02
C LEU A 269 13.87 4.16 -1.73
N ALA A 270 14.78 4.94 -2.31
CA ALA A 270 16.00 4.40 -2.93
C ALA A 270 16.93 3.73 -1.91
N ASP A 271 17.01 4.25 -0.67
CA ASP A 271 17.79 3.64 0.40
C ASP A 271 17.14 2.35 0.92
N LEU A 272 15.82 2.35 1.11
CA LEU A 272 15.07 1.13 1.47
C LEU A 272 15.28 0.03 0.42
N ARG A 273 15.23 0.38 -0.86
CA ARG A 273 15.47 -0.56 -1.96
C ARG A 273 16.86 -1.19 -1.94
N ARG A 274 17.86 -0.47 -1.47
CA ARG A 274 19.24 -0.97 -1.36
C ARG A 274 19.49 -1.83 -0.12
N ASP A 275 18.46 -2.09 0.67
CA ASP A 275 18.57 -2.83 1.95
C ASP A 275 19.62 -2.21 2.90
N VAL A 276 19.75 -0.90 2.86
CA VAL A 276 20.62 -0.14 3.77
C VAL A 276 19.85 0.12 5.05
N LYS A 277 20.52 0.02 6.20
CA LYS A 277 19.91 0.45 7.47
C LYS A 277 19.56 1.94 7.36
N THR A 278 18.29 2.21 7.10
CA THR A 278 17.78 3.53 6.75
C THR A 278 17.23 4.21 8.01
N ALA A 279 17.69 5.44 8.28
CA ALA A 279 17.12 6.25 9.36
C ALA A 279 15.66 6.61 9.02
N PRO A 280 14.78 6.77 10.03
CA PRO A 280 13.40 7.18 9.82
C PRO A 280 13.28 8.44 8.96
N LEU A 281 12.18 8.59 8.23
CA LEU A 281 11.96 9.74 7.37
C LEU A 281 11.87 11.06 8.18
N SER A 282 11.30 10.99 9.40
CA SER A 282 11.27 12.08 10.37
C SER A 282 12.65 12.70 10.63
N ALA A 283 13.68 11.86 10.80
CA ALA A 283 15.05 12.32 11.02
C ALA A 283 15.56 13.15 9.81
N ARG A 284 15.28 12.71 8.58
CA ARG A 284 15.68 13.45 7.36
C ARG A 284 14.95 14.78 7.24
N LEU A 285 13.66 14.81 7.56
CA LEU A 285 12.84 16.03 7.54
C LEU A 285 13.30 17.03 8.58
N THR A 286 13.65 16.58 9.78
CA THR A 286 14.14 17.44 10.85
C THR A 286 15.42 18.18 10.45
N HIS A 287 16.35 17.52 9.78
CA HIS A 287 17.56 18.15 9.27
C HIS A 287 17.30 19.22 8.22
N LEU A 288 16.35 18.98 7.32
CA LEU A 288 16.06 19.94 6.24
C LEU A 288 15.25 21.17 6.72
N GLN A 289 14.34 20.98 7.65
CA GLN A 289 13.34 21.98 8.05
C GLN A 289 13.67 22.73 9.36
N GLY A 290 14.79 22.43 9.98
CA GLY A 290 15.17 23.05 11.24
C GLY A 290 14.40 22.60 12.48
N GLY A 291 13.78 21.42 12.43
CA GLY A 291 13.13 20.77 13.57
C GLY A 291 11.70 20.30 13.32
N ALA A 292 11.24 19.35 14.14
CA ALA A 292 9.90 18.75 14.03
C ALA A 292 8.76 19.78 14.11
N VAL A 293 8.89 20.78 14.97
CA VAL A 293 7.88 21.86 15.11
C VAL A 293 7.67 22.62 13.80
N THR A 294 8.75 22.91 13.07
CA THR A 294 8.69 23.60 11.78
C THR A 294 8.04 22.72 10.70
N CYS A 295 8.36 21.42 10.68
CA CYS A 295 7.72 20.46 9.78
C CYS A 295 6.21 20.36 10.02
N ASN A 296 5.80 20.22 11.28
CA ASN A 296 4.38 20.12 11.64
C ASN A 296 3.61 21.40 11.28
N ALA A 297 4.20 22.58 11.51
CA ALA A 297 3.60 23.85 11.10
C ALA A 297 3.45 23.97 9.57
N ALA A 298 4.45 23.51 8.81
CA ALA A 298 4.41 23.51 7.34
C ALA A 298 3.37 22.51 6.80
N LEU A 299 3.26 21.32 7.41
CA LEU A 299 2.24 20.33 7.04
C LEU A 299 0.83 20.85 7.34
N ARG A 300 0.63 21.48 8.49
CA ARG A 300 -0.63 22.13 8.85
C ARG A 300 -1.03 23.21 7.83
N ALA A 301 -0.12 24.11 7.50
CA ALA A 301 -0.35 25.14 6.49
C ALA A 301 -0.69 24.52 5.11
N HIS A 302 -0.10 23.39 4.78
CA HIS A 302 -0.43 22.64 3.57
C HIS A 302 -1.87 22.12 3.60
N LEU A 303 -2.30 21.47 4.68
CA LEU A 303 -3.69 21.03 4.85
C LEU A 303 -4.67 22.21 4.73
N GLU A 304 -4.39 23.34 5.40
CA GLU A 304 -5.21 24.55 5.32
C GLU A 304 -5.30 25.09 3.88
N SER A 305 -4.22 24.97 3.09
CA SER A 305 -4.20 25.38 1.68
C SER A 305 -5.04 24.49 0.76
N LEU A 306 -5.21 23.22 1.13
CA LEU A 306 -6.02 22.23 0.41
C LEU A 306 -7.51 22.31 0.77
N SER A 307 -7.84 22.86 1.94
CA SER A 307 -9.22 22.94 2.42
C SER A 307 -10.00 23.99 1.60
N PRO A 308 -11.26 23.75 1.25
CA PRO A 308 -12.11 24.75 0.62
C PRO A 308 -12.26 25.94 1.57
N ARG A 309 -12.18 27.16 1.01
CA ARG A 309 -12.43 28.40 1.75
C ARG A 309 -13.91 28.62 1.97
#